data_bdfb5bd9945b10dfae03fa1b805a8625
#
_entry.id   bdfb5bd9945b10dfae03fa1b805a8625
#
_cell.length_a   1.000
_cell.length_b   1.000
_cell.length_c   1.000
_cell.angle_alpha   90.00
_cell.angle_beta   90.00
_cell.angle_gamma   90.00
#
_symmetry.space_group_name_H-M   'P 1'
#
loop_
_entity.id
_entity.type
_entity.pdbx_description
1 polymer ?
#
loop_
_entity_poly.entity_id
_entity_poly.type
_entity_poly.pdbx_seq_one_letter_code
_entity_poly.pdbx_strand_id
1 'polypeptide(L)'
;MKCDMHVHTIHSGMCTIPGMSRFCRESYNHPEALYESLKSQGMDLVTVTDHDSIDAVEALRSRPDFFLSEEVTCHLPGGTEIHVGVYDLNDRQHIEIQRRASDFLSLHAYLNEQELLYSANHIFSGLTGRRSAEDFRWFENAFPAIEARNGCMLERSNRAAADFTRRTGKVPIGGSDAHAMKSVGSCWTEVKDARDKQEFLAGVRLGLGEARGASGSFWKLTRDVLWIGCQMIRERPATLPMIFLSPAAPVITLVNYILEVRFVNKWTPRVLPPLCDGQLIAEPVVEEVAA
;
A
#
# COMPACT_ATOMS: atom_id res chain seq x y z
N MET A 1 13.20 -13.67 4.12
CA MET A 1 12.27 -13.73 2.95
C MET A 1 11.81 -12.33 2.60
N LYS A 2 11.45 -12.10 1.32
CA LYS A 2 11.01 -10.82 0.76
C LYS A 2 9.64 -10.97 0.11
N CYS A 3 8.76 -9.97 0.31
CA CYS A 3 7.46 -9.88 -0.32
C CYS A 3 7.11 -8.42 -0.61
N ASP A 4 6.67 -8.11 -1.83
CA ASP A 4 6.01 -6.85 -2.14
C ASP A 4 4.59 -6.93 -1.56
N MET A 5 4.36 -6.21 -0.44
CA MET A 5 3.13 -6.32 0.34
C MET A 5 2.01 -5.40 -0.15
N HIS A 6 2.26 -4.62 -1.21
CA HIS A 6 1.28 -3.70 -1.78
C HIS A 6 1.49 -3.56 -3.30
N VAL A 7 0.68 -4.25 -4.08
CA VAL A 7 0.80 -4.25 -5.54
C VAL A 7 -0.54 -4.57 -6.20
N HIS A 8 -0.83 -3.92 -7.34
CA HIS A 8 -2.13 -3.96 -7.99
C HIS A 8 -2.12 -4.67 -9.35
N THR A 9 -3.21 -5.38 -9.63
CA THR A 9 -3.46 -6.02 -10.93
C THR A 9 -4.63 -5.36 -11.67
N ILE A 10 -5.00 -5.91 -12.82
CA ILE A 10 -6.17 -5.49 -13.60
C ILE A 10 -7.50 -5.61 -12.83
N HIS A 11 -7.50 -6.30 -11.70
CA HIS A 11 -8.69 -6.53 -10.88
C HIS A 11 -8.95 -5.41 -9.86
N SER A 12 -8.05 -4.41 -9.73
CA SER A 12 -8.28 -3.19 -8.95
C SER A 12 -9.37 -2.27 -9.50
N GLY A 13 -9.98 -2.66 -10.63
CA GLY A 13 -11.11 -1.94 -11.19
C GLY A 13 -10.70 -0.77 -12.08
N MET A 14 -11.58 0.23 -12.13
CA MET A 14 -11.43 1.41 -12.98
C MET A 14 -10.86 2.58 -12.18
N CYS A 15 -10.03 3.40 -12.81
CA CYS A 15 -9.45 4.56 -12.15
C CYS A 15 -10.51 5.54 -11.65
N THR A 16 -10.23 6.24 -10.56
CA THR A 16 -11.15 7.19 -9.92
C THR A 16 -11.10 8.60 -10.52
N ILE A 17 -10.22 8.84 -11.52
CA ILE A 17 -10.08 10.15 -12.16
C ILE A 17 -11.36 10.51 -12.92
N PRO A 18 -12.03 11.65 -12.62
CA PRO A 18 -13.24 12.07 -13.31
C PRO A 18 -13.06 12.13 -14.82
N GLY A 19 -13.99 11.52 -15.55
CA GLY A 19 -13.97 11.43 -17.01
C GLY A 19 -13.08 10.30 -17.59
N MET A 20 -12.16 9.73 -16.82
CA MET A 20 -11.32 8.61 -17.22
C MET A 20 -11.87 7.26 -16.74
N SER A 21 -12.66 7.22 -15.68
CA SER A 21 -13.20 6.01 -15.05
C SER A 21 -13.99 5.09 -15.98
N ARG A 22 -14.48 5.59 -17.13
CA ARG A 22 -15.18 4.78 -18.14
C ARG A 22 -14.25 4.05 -19.10
N PHE A 23 -12.99 4.45 -19.19
CA PHE A 23 -12.06 4.02 -20.24
C PHE A 23 -10.76 3.45 -19.68
N CYS A 24 -10.30 3.94 -18.55
CA CYS A 24 -9.00 3.63 -17.98
C CYS A 24 -9.16 2.75 -16.75
N ARG A 25 -8.44 1.63 -16.72
CA ARG A 25 -8.28 0.84 -15.50
C ARG A 25 -7.29 1.52 -14.58
N GLU A 26 -7.36 1.19 -13.31
CA GLU A 26 -6.39 1.66 -12.34
C GLU A 26 -5.02 0.99 -12.59
N SER A 27 -5.02 -0.31 -12.80
CA SER A 27 -3.81 -1.08 -13.18
C SER A 27 -4.06 -1.92 -14.43
N TYR A 28 -2.98 -2.18 -15.17
CA TYR A 28 -2.95 -3.09 -16.33
C TYR A 28 -1.96 -4.25 -16.12
N ASN A 29 -1.58 -4.51 -14.88
CA ASN A 29 -0.71 -5.62 -14.53
C ASN A 29 -1.53 -6.92 -14.53
N HIS A 30 -1.26 -7.83 -15.46
CA HIS A 30 -1.88 -9.16 -15.46
C HIS A 30 -1.29 -10.00 -14.32
N PRO A 31 -2.10 -10.74 -13.54
CA PRO A 31 -1.64 -11.48 -12.36
C PRO A 31 -0.45 -12.38 -12.61
N GLU A 32 -0.48 -13.21 -13.66
CA GLU A 32 0.62 -14.13 -13.99
C GLU A 32 1.91 -13.38 -14.35
N ALA A 33 1.80 -12.32 -15.16
CA ALA A 33 2.97 -11.53 -15.55
C ALA A 33 3.57 -10.77 -14.36
N LEU A 34 2.72 -10.31 -13.43
CA LEU A 34 3.13 -9.70 -12.18
C LEU A 34 3.85 -10.72 -11.30
N TYR A 35 3.29 -11.92 -11.14
CA TYR A 35 3.92 -13.00 -10.39
C TYR A 35 5.33 -13.30 -10.91
N GLU A 36 5.47 -13.54 -12.22
CA GLU A 36 6.77 -13.83 -12.85
C GLU A 36 7.76 -12.65 -12.69
N SER A 37 7.26 -11.41 -12.77
CA SER A 37 8.07 -10.21 -12.54
C SER A 37 8.61 -10.15 -11.11
N LEU A 38 7.77 -10.39 -10.10
CA LEU A 38 8.18 -10.41 -8.68
C LEU A 38 9.19 -11.53 -8.42
N LYS A 39 8.95 -12.73 -8.94
CA LYS A 39 9.88 -13.87 -8.80
C LYS A 39 11.23 -13.59 -9.45
N SER A 40 11.24 -12.97 -10.63
CA SER A 40 12.48 -12.60 -11.32
C SER A 40 13.31 -11.55 -10.57
N GLN A 41 12.67 -10.74 -9.74
CA GLN A 41 13.30 -9.75 -8.86
C GLN A 41 13.71 -10.30 -7.49
N GLY A 42 13.54 -11.61 -7.27
CA GLY A 42 13.97 -12.30 -6.05
C GLY A 42 13.00 -12.14 -4.89
N MET A 43 11.71 -11.90 -5.14
CA MET A 43 10.69 -12.02 -4.11
C MET A 43 10.46 -13.50 -3.79
N ASP A 44 10.53 -13.84 -2.52
CA ASP A 44 10.33 -15.20 -2.03
C ASP A 44 8.85 -15.56 -1.99
N LEU A 45 8.02 -14.62 -1.55
CA LEU A 45 6.57 -14.71 -1.50
C LEU A 45 5.94 -13.69 -2.42
N VAL A 46 4.73 -14.00 -2.88
CA VAL A 46 3.92 -13.12 -3.73
C VAL A 46 2.54 -12.94 -3.11
N THR A 47 2.08 -11.72 -3.10
CA THR A 47 0.68 -11.35 -2.85
C THR A 47 0.23 -10.28 -3.83
N VAL A 48 -1.06 -10.06 -3.92
CA VAL A 48 -1.68 -8.92 -4.62
C VAL A 48 -2.71 -8.28 -3.70
N THR A 49 -2.84 -6.97 -3.80
CA THR A 49 -3.69 -6.15 -2.93
C THR A 49 -4.60 -5.28 -3.77
N ASP A 50 -5.38 -5.92 -4.66
CA ASP A 50 -6.33 -5.20 -5.50
C ASP A 50 -7.39 -4.48 -4.65
N HIS A 51 -7.86 -3.32 -5.12
CA HIS A 51 -8.89 -2.55 -4.43
C HIS A 51 -10.20 -3.34 -4.36
N ASP A 52 -10.63 -3.61 -3.12
CA ASP A 52 -11.93 -4.23 -2.80
C ASP A 52 -12.20 -5.53 -3.58
N SER A 53 -11.14 -6.22 -4.03
CA SER A 53 -11.23 -7.41 -4.89
C SER A 53 -10.14 -8.44 -4.58
N ILE A 54 -10.51 -9.71 -4.73
CA ILE A 54 -9.58 -10.84 -4.68
C ILE A 54 -9.56 -11.63 -6.00
N ASP A 55 -10.10 -11.10 -7.08
CA ASP A 55 -10.28 -11.83 -8.35
C ASP A 55 -8.97 -12.35 -8.95
N ALA A 56 -7.84 -11.70 -8.67
CA ALA A 56 -6.52 -12.17 -9.09
C ALA A 56 -6.16 -13.57 -8.53
N VAL A 57 -6.84 -14.01 -7.48
CA VAL A 57 -6.62 -15.33 -6.86
C VAL A 57 -6.88 -16.48 -7.84
N GLU A 58 -7.79 -16.33 -8.79
CA GLU A 58 -8.10 -17.37 -9.77
C GLU A 58 -6.86 -17.76 -10.61
N ALA A 59 -6.00 -16.81 -10.92
CA ALA A 59 -4.77 -17.04 -11.66
C ALA A 59 -3.60 -17.53 -10.77
N LEU A 60 -3.61 -17.20 -9.48
CA LEU A 60 -2.44 -17.35 -8.61
C LEU A 60 -2.61 -18.41 -7.50
N ARG A 61 -3.83 -18.86 -7.21
CA ARG A 61 -4.15 -19.80 -6.11
C ARG A 61 -3.30 -21.07 -6.10
N SER A 62 -2.89 -21.56 -7.28
CA SER A 62 -2.08 -22.78 -7.39
C SER A 62 -0.59 -22.57 -7.08
N ARG A 63 -0.13 -21.35 -6.92
CA ARG A 63 1.27 -21.03 -6.64
C ARG A 63 1.55 -21.24 -5.14
N PRO A 64 2.55 -22.07 -4.76
CA PRO A 64 2.79 -22.45 -3.37
C PRO A 64 3.29 -21.28 -2.50
N ASP A 65 3.86 -20.26 -3.11
CA ASP A 65 4.43 -19.07 -2.49
C ASP A 65 3.50 -17.84 -2.60
N PHE A 66 2.27 -18.05 -3.04
CA PHE A 66 1.22 -17.00 -3.07
C PHE A 66 0.37 -17.05 -1.80
N PHE A 67 -0.02 -15.89 -1.31
CA PHE A 67 -1.06 -15.73 -0.28
C PHE A 67 -2.00 -14.60 -0.65
N LEU A 68 -3.27 -14.78 -0.28
CA LEU A 68 -4.36 -13.87 -0.63
C LEU A 68 -4.34 -12.64 0.25
N SER A 69 -4.42 -11.46 -0.37
CA SER A 69 -4.54 -10.17 0.31
C SER A 69 -5.45 -9.24 -0.50
N GLU A 70 -5.87 -8.16 0.10
CA GLU A 70 -6.62 -7.09 -0.59
C GLU A 70 -6.31 -5.73 0.02
N GLU A 71 -6.54 -4.65 -0.73
CA GLU A 71 -6.58 -3.30 -0.21
C GLU A 71 -8.04 -2.84 -0.12
N VAL A 72 -8.52 -2.62 1.10
CA VAL A 72 -9.90 -2.26 1.38
C VAL A 72 -10.06 -0.75 1.43
N THR A 73 -10.96 -0.20 0.62
CA THR A 73 -11.38 1.21 0.70
C THR A 73 -12.37 1.36 1.85
N CYS A 74 -12.03 2.16 2.85
CA CYS A 74 -12.81 2.34 4.05
C CYS A 74 -12.88 3.81 4.47
N HIS A 75 -13.83 4.14 5.37
CA HIS A 75 -13.97 5.50 5.90
C HIS A 75 -13.84 5.51 7.42
N LEU A 76 -12.93 6.33 7.92
CA LEU A 76 -12.85 6.62 9.36
C LEU A 76 -14.14 7.28 9.85
N PRO A 77 -14.44 7.25 11.17
CA PRO A 77 -15.65 7.87 11.74
C PRO A 77 -15.82 9.35 11.39
N GLY A 78 -14.74 10.06 11.11
CA GLY A 78 -14.75 11.44 10.61
C GLY A 78 -15.10 11.62 9.12
N GLY A 79 -15.38 10.51 8.41
CA GLY A 79 -15.68 10.51 6.97
C GLY A 79 -14.45 10.58 6.07
N THR A 80 -13.26 10.47 6.62
CA THR A 80 -12.02 10.43 5.84
C THR A 80 -11.83 9.07 5.20
N GLU A 81 -11.68 9.03 3.88
CA GLU A 81 -11.33 7.81 3.14
C GLU A 81 -9.90 7.37 3.47
N ILE A 82 -9.74 6.09 3.71
CA ILE A 82 -8.47 5.43 3.97
C ILE A 82 -8.40 4.11 3.21
N HIS A 83 -7.20 3.65 2.96
CA HIS A 83 -6.95 2.31 2.40
C HIS A 83 -6.31 1.42 3.47
N VAL A 84 -6.86 0.23 3.60
CA VAL A 84 -6.47 -0.77 4.60
C VAL A 84 -5.95 -2.01 3.88
N GLY A 85 -4.65 -2.26 3.95
CA GLY A 85 -4.08 -3.52 3.49
C GLY A 85 -4.46 -4.65 4.45
N VAL A 86 -5.04 -5.74 3.94
CA VAL A 86 -5.40 -6.93 4.73
C VAL A 86 -4.69 -8.14 4.13
N TYR A 87 -3.95 -8.91 4.96
CA TYR A 87 -3.01 -9.91 4.49
C TYR A 87 -3.35 -11.33 4.97
N ASP A 88 -3.11 -12.31 4.09
CA ASP A 88 -3.31 -13.76 4.32
C ASP A 88 -4.75 -14.09 4.76
N LEU A 89 -5.69 -13.52 4.05
CA LEU A 89 -7.12 -13.78 4.23
C LEU A 89 -7.58 -14.95 3.34
N ASN A 90 -8.82 -15.38 3.52
CA ASN A 90 -9.50 -16.35 2.66
C ASN A 90 -10.77 -15.77 2.03
N ASP A 91 -11.39 -16.50 1.06
CA ASP A 91 -12.56 -16.04 0.30
C ASP A 91 -13.74 -15.65 1.23
N ARG A 92 -13.96 -16.39 2.33
CA ARG A 92 -15.04 -16.09 3.28
C ARG A 92 -14.75 -14.80 4.05
N GLN A 93 -13.50 -14.62 4.45
CA GLN A 93 -13.07 -13.40 5.15
C GLN A 93 -13.18 -12.17 4.23
N HIS A 94 -12.83 -12.30 2.94
CA HIS A 94 -13.07 -11.24 1.96
C HIS A 94 -14.54 -10.80 1.94
N ILE A 95 -15.49 -11.74 1.82
CA ILE A 95 -16.93 -11.42 1.81
C ILE A 95 -17.34 -10.64 3.06
N GLU A 96 -16.85 -11.06 4.23
CA GLU A 96 -17.18 -10.40 5.51
C GLU A 96 -16.48 -9.04 5.66
N ILE A 97 -15.29 -8.85 5.11
CA ILE A 97 -14.57 -7.59 5.03
C ILE A 97 -15.36 -6.62 4.16
N GLN A 98 -15.73 -7.03 2.94
CA GLN A 98 -16.47 -6.17 2.01
C GLN A 98 -17.84 -5.72 2.54
N ARG A 99 -18.53 -6.56 3.32
CA ARG A 99 -19.75 -6.18 4.02
C ARG A 99 -19.56 -5.08 5.05
N ARG A 100 -18.36 -4.90 5.57
CA ARG A 100 -17.99 -3.94 6.61
C ARG A 100 -17.16 -2.77 6.13
N ALA A 101 -16.72 -2.77 4.88
CA ALA A 101 -15.81 -1.78 4.31
C ALA A 101 -16.31 -0.32 4.46
N SER A 102 -17.63 -0.10 4.44
CA SER A 102 -18.21 1.23 4.65
C SER A 102 -18.16 1.76 6.09
N ASP A 103 -17.86 0.90 7.08
CA ASP A 103 -17.82 1.24 8.51
C ASP A 103 -16.52 0.73 9.14
N PHE A 104 -15.58 1.63 9.36
CA PHE A 104 -14.27 1.30 9.91
C PHE A 104 -14.36 0.60 11.28
N LEU A 105 -15.27 0.99 12.15
CA LEU A 105 -15.36 0.36 13.46
C LEU A 105 -15.81 -1.11 13.37
N SER A 106 -16.76 -1.39 12.49
CA SER A 106 -17.22 -2.76 12.20
C SER A 106 -16.12 -3.58 11.54
N LEU A 107 -15.41 -3.00 10.57
CA LEU A 107 -14.27 -3.63 9.90
C LEU A 107 -13.15 -3.94 10.89
N HIS A 108 -12.72 -2.95 11.68
CA HIS A 108 -11.66 -3.08 12.68
C HIS A 108 -11.96 -4.16 13.72
N ALA A 109 -13.21 -4.20 14.23
CA ALA A 109 -13.62 -5.24 15.18
C ALA A 109 -13.50 -6.64 14.55
N TYR A 110 -13.94 -6.80 13.31
CA TYR A 110 -13.85 -8.08 12.60
C TYR A 110 -12.41 -8.50 12.33
N LEU A 111 -11.55 -7.59 11.84
CA LEU A 111 -10.14 -7.89 11.57
C LEU A 111 -9.41 -8.37 12.83
N ASN A 112 -9.70 -7.76 13.99
CA ASN A 112 -9.14 -8.19 15.28
C ASN A 112 -9.73 -9.53 15.74
N GLU A 113 -11.03 -9.75 15.61
CA GLU A 113 -11.68 -11.04 15.96
C GLU A 113 -11.08 -12.20 15.14
N GLN A 114 -10.76 -11.94 13.87
CA GLN A 114 -10.16 -12.94 12.97
C GLN A 114 -8.63 -13.01 13.05
N GLU A 115 -8.00 -12.23 13.93
CA GLU A 115 -6.54 -12.14 14.09
C GLU A 115 -5.80 -11.88 12.76
N LEU A 116 -6.44 -11.15 11.83
CA LEU A 116 -5.83 -10.81 10.54
C LEU A 116 -4.74 -9.75 10.70
N LEU A 117 -3.66 -9.88 9.93
CA LEU A 117 -2.69 -8.80 9.78
C LEU A 117 -3.27 -7.74 8.86
N TYR A 118 -3.26 -6.48 9.29
CA TYR A 118 -3.71 -5.35 8.49
C TYR A 118 -2.89 -4.08 8.75
N SER A 119 -2.82 -3.20 7.75
CA SER A 119 -2.06 -1.95 7.80
C SER A 119 -2.89 -0.75 7.36
N ALA A 120 -2.55 0.43 7.86
CA ALA A 120 -2.96 1.67 7.22
C ALA A 120 -1.95 2.03 6.13
N ASN A 121 -2.43 2.13 4.87
CA ASN A 121 -1.59 2.37 3.72
C ASN A 121 -1.43 3.87 3.46
N HIS A 122 -0.28 4.28 2.90
CA HIS A 122 0.12 5.63 2.46
C HIS A 122 -0.48 6.80 3.28
N ILE A 123 -0.42 6.71 4.63
CA ILE A 123 -1.06 7.65 5.56
C ILE A 123 -0.59 9.11 5.39
N PHE A 124 0.62 9.34 4.85
CA PHE A 124 1.17 10.65 4.52
C PHE A 124 1.01 10.99 3.03
N SER A 125 -0.13 10.60 2.43
CA SER A 125 -0.55 10.99 1.08
C SER A 125 -1.89 11.73 1.10
N GLY A 126 -2.04 12.70 0.20
CA GLY A 126 -3.28 13.41 -0.06
C GLY A 126 -4.15 12.75 -1.15
N LEU A 127 -3.73 11.63 -1.73
CA LEU A 127 -4.44 10.95 -2.81
C LEU A 127 -5.82 10.44 -2.38
N THR A 128 -5.95 9.95 -1.15
CA THR A 128 -7.22 9.54 -0.56
C THR A 128 -7.99 10.71 0.09
N GLY A 129 -7.62 11.94 -0.23
CA GLY A 129 -8.34 13.14 0.18
C GLY A 129 -7.75 13.86 1.40
N ARG A 130 -8.62 14.59 2.09
CA ARG A 130 -8.19 15.44 3.22
C ARG A 130 -7.93 14.59 4.45
N ARG A 131 -6.95 15.00 5.26
CA ARG A 131 -6.67 14.42 6.57
C ARG A 131 -6.99 15.44 7.67
N SER A 132 -7.33 14.93 8.84
CA SER A 132 -7.45 15.65 10.12
C SER A 132 -6.40 15.15 11.11
N ALA A 133 -6.19 15.88 12.22
CA ALA A 133 -5.32 15.38 13.30
C ALA A 133 -5.91 14.15 14.00
N GLU A 134 -7.23 13.99 13.95
CA GLU A 134 -7.92 12.84 14.51
C GLU A 134 -7.66 11.56 13.69
N ASP A 135 -7.54 11.67 12.37
CA ASP A 135 -7.21 10.52 11.52
C ASP A 135 -5.88 9.88 11.94
N PHE A 136 -4.88 10.71 12.28
CA PHE A 136 -3.59 10.19 12.75
C PHE A 136 -3.68 9.51 14.14
N ARG A 137 -4.63 9.93 15.00
CA ARG A 137 -4.92 9.21 16.24
C ARG A 137 -5.56 7.84 15.96
N TRP A 138 -6.41 7.73 14.93
CA TRP A 138 -6.93 6.45 14.47
C TRP A 138 -5.81 5.56 13.96
N PHE A 139 -4.88 6.08 13.15
CA PHE A 139 -3.72 5.31 12.68
C PHE A 139 -2.84 4.82 13.85
N GLU A 140 -2.64 5.65 14.85
CA GLU A 140 -1.88 5.29 16.05
C GLU A 140 -2.61 4.25 16.93
N ASN A 141 -3.91 4.37 17.15
CA ASN A 141 -4.59 3.55 18.15
C ASN A 141 -5.23 2.27 17.59
N ALA A 142 -5.67 2.27 16.33
CA ALA A 142 -6.46 1.19 15.76
C ALA A 142 -5.69 0.26 14.81
N PHE A 143 -4.53 0.65 14.32
CA PHE A 143 -3.78 -0.16 13.36
C PHE A 143 -2.57 -0.84 14.00
N PRO A 144 -2.40 -2.15 13.80
CA PRO A 144 -1.20 -2.86 14.24
C PRO A 144 0.01 -2.54 13.37
N ALA A 145 -0.20 -2.27 12.09
CA ALA A 145 0.85 -2.00 11.12
C ALA A 145 0.58 -0.71 10.32
N ILE A 146 1.65 -0.10 9.85
CA ILE A 146 1.64 1.09 8.97
C ILE A 146 2.50 0.80 7.77
N GLU A 147 2.04 1.21 6.58
CA GLU A 147 2.89 1.21 5.40
C GLU A 147 3.97 2.30 5.54
N ALA A 148 5.12 1.87 6.06
CA ALA A 148 6.26 2.73 6.35
C ALA A 148 7.04 3.12 5.10
N ARG A 149 6.93 2.34 4.03
CA ARG A 149 7.57 2.61 2.74
C ARG A 149 6.70 2.11 1.58
N ASN A 150 6.40 3.02 0.68
CA ASN A 150 5.58 2.80 -0.50
C ASN A 150 6.34 3.27 -1.76
N GLY A 151 6.38 2.42 -2.78
CA GLY A 151 7.15 2.67 -4.01
C GLY A 151 6.57 3.78 -4.90
N CYS A 152 5.30 4.14 -4.75
CA CYS A 152 4.66 5.25 -5.44
C CYS A 152 4.72 6.57 -4.66
N MET A 153 4.94 6.51 -3.34
CA MET A 153 5.02 7.70 -2.49
C MET A 153 6.39 8.36 -2.55
N LEU A 154 6.39 9.69 -2.37
CA LEU A 154 7.63 10.47 -2.33
C LEU A 154 8.50 10.07 -1.12
N GLU A 155 9.81 10.22 -1.25
CA GLU A 155 10.74 9.91 -0.15
C GLU A 155 10.40 10.69 1.14
N ARG A 156 9.86 11.91 1.04
CA ARG A 156 9.42 12.68 2.22
C ARG A 156 8.21 12.04 2.91
N SER A 157 7.25 11.53 2.13
CA SER A 157 6.09 10.79 2.65
C SER A 157 6.54 9.53 3.36
N ASN A 158 7.43 8.76 2.73
CA ASN A 158 7.99 7.54 3.30
C ASN A 158 8.78 7.79 4.58
N ARG A 159 9.59 8.86 4.63
CA ARG A 159 10.28 9.24 5.88
C ARG A 159 9.30 9.59 7.00
N ALA A 160 8.26 10.36 6.69
CA ALA A 160 7.24 10.72 7.67
C ALA A 160 6.48 9.48 8.16
N ALA A 161 6.12 8.55 7.25
CA ALA A 161 5.47 7.29 7.61
C ALA A 161 6.38 6.39 8.47
N ALA A 162 7.64 6.24 8.10
CA ALA A 162 8.62 5.48 8.88
C ALA A 162 8.86 6.08 10.26
N ASP A 163 8.95 7.42 10.36
CA ASP A 163 9.08 8.12 11.65
C ASP A 163 7.83 7.94 12.51
N PHE A 164 6.63 8.01 11.92
CA PHE A 164 5.38 7.75 12.62
C PHE A 164 5.34 6.32 13.14
N THR A 165 5.62 5.35 12.27
CA THR A 165 5.66 3.91 12.62
C THR A 165 6.58 3.65 13.81
N ARG A 166 7.80 4.18 13.77
CA ARG A 166 8.79 4.03 14.85
C ARG A 166 8.32 4.66 16.17
N ARG A 167 7.79 5.91 16.12
CA ARG A 167 7.35 6.64 17.32
C ARG A 167 6.13 6.03 18.00
N THR A 168 5.25 5.39 17.21
CA THR A 168 4.03 4.76 17.71
C THR A 168 4.19 3.27 17.98
N GLY A 169 5.41 2.70 17.76
CA GLY A 169 5.69 1.29 17.98
C GLY A 169 4.91 0.35 17.05
N LYS A 170 4.54 0.82 15.84
CA LYS A 170 3.77 0.02 14.88
C LYS A 170 4.69 -0.84 14.02
N VAL A 171 4.12 -1.91 13.47
CA VAL A 171 4.83 -2.80 12.55
C VAL A 171 5.01 -2.10 11.19
N PRO A 172 6.24 -2.02 10.65
CA PRO A 172 6.47 -1.45 9.33
C PRO A 172 6.12 -2.42 8.22
N ILE A 173 5.32 -1.97 7.24
CA ILE A 173 5.06 -2.66 5.97
C ILE A 173 5.71 -1.87 4.84
N GLY A 174 6.22 -2.58 3.83
CA GLY A 174 6.73 -2.00 2.59
C GLY A 174 6.11 -2.68 1.39
N GLY A 175 5.64 -1.89 0.42
CA GLY A 175 5.07 -2.36 -0.83
C GLY A 175 5.28 -1.37 -1.96
N SER A 176 5.22 -1.83 -3.20
CA SER A 176 5.47 -0.97 -4.37
C SER A 176 4.31 -0.05 -4.71
N ASP A 177 3.09 -0.44 -4.34
CA ASP A 177 1.84 0.22 -4.77
C ASP A 177 1.79 0.39 -6.30
N ALA A 178 2.30 -0.63 -7.01
CA ALA A 178 2.58 -0.51 -8.43
C ALA A 178 1.35 -0.81 -9.28
N HIS A 179 0.91 0.20 -10.00
CA HIS A 179 -0.13 0.13 -11.03
C HIS A 179 0.45 -0.05 -12.44
N ALA A 180 1.77 0.05 -12.58
CA ALA A 180 2.51 -0.16 -13.81
C ALA A 180 3.59 -1.24 -13.63
N MET A 181 3.69 -2.17 -14.55
CA MET A 181 4.59 -3.34 -14.49
C MET A 181 6.04 -2.98 -14.16
N LYS A 182 6.53 -1.85 -14.67
CA LYS A 182 7.91 -1.39 -14.42
C LYS A 182 8.17 -0.91 -13.00
N SER A 183 7.13 -0.73 -12.20
CA SER A 183 7.23 -0.31 -10.80
C SER A 183 6.98 -1.44 -9.82
N VAL A 184 6.49 -2.60 -10.28
CA VAL A 184 6.30 -3.83 -9.50
C VAL A 184 7.62 -4.24 -8.85
N GLY A 185 7.59 -4.61 -7.57
CA GLY A 185 8.75 -5.05 -6.80
C GLY A 185 9.74 -3.93 -6.44
N SER A 186 9.42 -2.65 -6.71
CA SER A 186 10.32 -1.54 -6.38
C SER A 186 10.44 -1.26 -4.88
N CYS A 187 9.51 -1.79 -4.09
CA CYS A 187 9.49 -1.71 -2.64
C CYS A 187 8.90 -3.01 -2.06
N TRP A 188 9.38 -3.44 -0.90
CA TRP A 188 9.00 -4.72 -0.29
C TRP A 188 9.21 -4.73 1.23
N THR A 189 8.60 -5.70 1.89
CA THR A 189 8.90 -6.07 3.28
C THR A 189 9.88 -7.23 3.28
N GLU A 190 10.90 -7.16 4.12
CA GLU A 190 11.91 -8.22 4.29
C GLU A 190 11.92 -8.70 5.75
N VAL A 191 11.74 -10.01 5.96
CA VAL A 191 11.93 -10.67 7.26
C VAL A 191 13.14 -11.59 7.13
N LYS A 192 14.21 -11.27 7.88
CA LYS A 192 15.42 -12.10 7.90
C LYS A 192 15.10 -13.43 8.59
N ASP A 193 15.79 -14.48 8.15
CA ASP A 193 15.74 -15.82 8.72
C ASP A 193 14.39 -16.55 8.63
N ALA A 194 13.33 -15.91 8.09
CA ALA A 194 12.08 -16.61 7.76
C ALA A 194 12.31 -17.62 6.63
N ARG A 195 11.78 -18.84 6.75
CA ARG A 195 11.98 -19.97 5.84
C ARG A 195 10.73 -20.33 5.04
N ASP A 196 9.57 -19.88 5.50
CA ASP A 196 8.27 -20.10 4.87
C ASP A 196 7.32 -18.93 5.09
N LYS A 197 6.11 -19.01 4.53
CA LYS A 197 5.07 -17.99 4.62
C LYS A 197 4.66 -17.71 6.07
N GLN A 198 4.52 -18.76 6.88
CA GLN A 198 4.06 -18.65 8.26
C GLN A 198 5.11 -17.91 9.11
N GLU A 199 6.37 -18.27 8.98
CA GLU A 199 7.48 -17.59 9.66
C GLU A 199 7.62 -16.14 9.18
N PHE A 200 7.42 -15.87 7.88
CA PHE A 200 7.42 -14.52 7.34
C PHE A 200 6.32 -13.66 7.96
N LEU A 201 5.06 -14.12 7.92
CA LEU A 201 3.91 -13.38 8.46
C LEU A 201 4.00 -13.22 9.98
N ALA A 202 4.47 -14.24 10.70
CA ALA A 202 4.74 -14.16 12.13
C ALA A 202 5.83 -13.12 12.44
N GLY A 203 6.92 -13.13 11.67
CA GLY A 203 7.99 -12.15 11.78
C GLY A 203 7.50 -10.71 11.52
N VAL A 204 6.63 -10.53 10.52
CA VAL A 204 5.99 -9.23 10.28
C VAL A 204 5.16 -8.80 11.50
N ARG A 205 4.29 -9.66 12.03
CA ARG A 205 3.45 -9.36 13.21
C ARG A 205 4.28 -8.98 14.44
N LEU A 206 5.44 -9.58 14.61
CA LEU A 206 6.38 -9.31 15.71
C LEU A 206 7.23 -8.04 15.47
N GLY A 207 7.06 -7.33 14.36
CA GLY A 207 7.84 -6.14 14.03
C GLY A 207 9.28 -6.43 13.60
N LEU A 208 9.60 -7.69 13.24
CA LEU A 208 10.91 -8.10 12.73
C LEU A 208 11.08 -7.80 11.22
N GLY A 209 10.02 -7.32 10.58
CA GLY A 209 10.03 -6.92 9.18
C GLY A 209 10.70 -5.58 8.98
N GLU A 210 11.46 -5.45 7.89
CA GLU A 210 12.05 -4.19 7.44
C GLU A 210 11.40 -3.77 6.11
N ALA A 211 10.83 -2.56 6.04
CA ALA A 211 10.33 -1.97 4.80
C ALA A 211 11.49 -1.42 3.97
N ARG A 212 11.70 -1.96 2.77
CA ARG A 212 12.85 -1.68 1.90
C ARG A 212 12.41 -1.26 0.50
N GLY A 213 13.33 -0.72 -0.28
CA GLY A 213 13.15 -0.39 -1.68
C GLY A 213 13.21 1.10 -2.00
N ALA A 214 12.79 1.46 -3.20
CA ALA A 214 12.89 2.80 -3.75
C ALA A 214 11.54 3.54 -3.66
N SER A 215 11.60 4.80 -3.30
CA SER A 215 10.45 5.72 -3.30
C SER A 215 10.03 6.14 -4.70
N GLY A 216 8.84 6.67 -4.82
CA GLY A 216 8.36 7.36 -6.00
C GLY A 216 9.16 8.63 -6.29
N SER A 217 9.25 8.96 -7.55
CA SER A 217 9.84 10.20 -8.03
C SER A 217 9.01 10.78 -9.16
N PHE A 218 9.20 12.06 -9.47
CA PHE A 218 8.50 12.72 -10.58
C PHE A 218 8.60 11.90 -11.89
N TRP A 219 9.81 11.45 -12.24
CA TRP A 219 10.03 10.72 -13.49
C TRP A 219 9.45 9.31 -13.45
N LYS A 220 9.53 8.62 -12.30
CA LYS A 220 8.90 7.30 -12.14
C LYS A 220 7.40 7.39 -12.33
N LEU A 221 6.75 8.31 -11.61
CA LEU A 221 5.30 8.50 -11.68
C LEU A 221 4.84 8.95 -13.08
N THR A 222 5.57 9.89 -13.72
CA THR A 222 5.26 10.31 -15.10
C THR A 222 5.34 9.15 -16.09
N ARG A 223 6.37 8.32 -15.98
CA ARG A 223 6.52 7.12 -16.81
C ARG A 223 5.36 6.15 -16.60
N ASP A 224 4.96 5.94 -15.36
CA ASP A 224 3.90 5.00 -15.01
C ASP A 224 2.53 5.50 -15.53
N VAL A 225 2.23 6.79 -15.41
CA VAL A 225 1.03 7.41 -16.02
C VAL A 225 1.02 7.25 -17.53
N LEU A 226 2.15 7.50 -18.22
CA LEU A 226 2.27 7.31 -19.66
C LEU A 226 2.09 5.83 -20.05
N TRP A 227 2.64 4.92 -19.26
CA TRP A 227 2.49 3.48 -19.50
C TRP A 227 1.02 3.04 -19.38
N ILE A 228 0.31 3.47 -18.32
CA ILE A 228 -1.12 3.22 -18.12
C ILE A 228 -1.92 3.75 -19.32
N GLY A 229 -1.64 4.98 -19.76
CA GLY A 229 -2.28 5.56 -20.96
C GLY A 229 -2.04 4.73 -22.24
N CYS A 230 -0.84 4.22 -22.43
CA CYS A 230 -0.53 3.32 -23.55
C CYS A 230 -1.30 1.99 -23.45
N GLN A 231 -1.43 1.40 -22.26
CA GLN A 231 -2.19 0.16 -22.07
C GLN A 231 -3.69 0.40 -22.28
N MET A 232 -4.23 1.52 -21.82
CA MET A 232 -5.63 1.91 -22.09
C MET A 232 -5.93 1.96 -23.59
N ILE A 233 -5.04 2.57 -24.40
CA ILE A 233 -5.20 2.64 -25.85
C ILE A 233 -5.11 1.24 -26.48
N ARG A 234 -4.24 0.36 -25.98
CA ARG A 234 -4.12 -1.02 -26.46
C ARG A 234 -5.37 -1.84 -26.14
N GLU A 235 -5.91 -1.72 -24.95
CA GLU A 235 -7.15 -2.42 -24.56
C GLU A 235 -8.36 -1.87 -25.32
N ARG A 236 -8.40 -0.54 -25.55
CA ARG A 236 -9.53 0.16 -26.18
C ARG A 236 -9.05 1.08 -27.30
N PRO A 237 -8.85 0.58 -28.52
CA PRO A 237 -8.34 1.38 -29.64
C PRO A 237 -9.16 2.64 -29.96
N ALA A 238 -10.45 2.66 -29.62
CA ALA A 238 -11.30 3.87 -29.75
C ALA A 238 -10.80 5.05 -28.92
N THR A 239 -9.94 4.83 -27.91
CA THR A 239 -9.31 5.88 -27.10
C THR A 239 -8.02 6.43 -27.73
N LEU A 240 -7.63 5.95 -28.93
CA LEU A 240 -6.41 6.41 -29.62
C LEU A 240 -6.27 7.95 -29.70
N PRO A 241 -7.36 8.74 -29.94
CA PRO A 241 -7.24 10.18 -29.92
C PRO A 241 -6.72 10.78 -28.61
N MET A 242 -6.83 10.05 -27.47
CA MET A 242 -6.31 10.49 -26.17
C MET A 242 -4.79 10.50 -26.12
N ILE A 243 -4.08 9.93 -27.10
CA ILE A 243 -2.63 10.03 -27.22
C ILE A 243 -2.15 11.49 -27.28
N PHE A 244 -2.97 12.40 -27.84
CA PHE A 244 -2.68 13.83 -27.87
C PHE A 244 -2.69 14.48 -26.47
N LEU A 245 -3.22 13.80 -25.45
CA LEU A 245 -3.16 14.22 -24.05
C LEU A 245 -1.86 13.77 -23.35
N SER A 246 -1.05 12.93 -23.98
CA SER A 246 0.19 12.44 -23.38
C SER A 246 1.16 13.56 -22.92
N PRO A 247 1.27 14.74 -23.59
CA PRO A 247 2.07 15.85 -23.08
C PRO A 247 1.55 16.44 -21.76
N ALA A 248 0.29 16.17 -21.40
CA ALA A 248 -0.26 16.60 -20.12
C ALA A 248 0.20 15.73 -18.93
N ALA A 249 0.67 14.49 -19.19
CA ALA A 249 1.09 13.58 -18.14
C ALA A 249 2.17 14.19 -17.20
N PRO A 250 3.28 14.79 -17.69
CA PRO A 250 4.26 15.41 -16.81
C PRO A 250 3.67 16.61 -16.04
N VAL A 251 2.71 17.35 -16.61
CA VAL A 251 2.05 18.45 -15.91
C VAL A 251 1.16 17.94 -14.79
N ILE A 252 0.35 16.91 -15.05
CA ILE A 252 -0.49 16.24 -14.04
C ILE A 252 0.39 15.69 -12.92
N THR A 253 1.45 14.99 -13.26
CA THR A 253 2.41 14.43 -12.29
C THR A 253 3.08 15.54 -11.47
N LEU A 254 3.43 16.68 -12.08
CA LEU A 254 4.02 17.81 -11.38
C LEU A 254 3.02 18.43 -10.37
N VAL A 255 1.77 18.62 -10.79
CA VAL A 255 0.71 19.13 -9.89
C VAL A 255 0.54 18.17 -8.70
N ASN A 256 0.41 16.87 -8.98
CA ASN A 256 0.31 15.87 -7.92
C ASN A 256 1.54 15.89 -6.99
N TYR A 257 2.74 15.92 -7.55
CA TYR A 257 3.98 16.03 -6.79
C TYR A 257 3.98 17.25 -5.83
N ILE A 258 3.55 18.42 -6.33
CA ILE A 258 3.46 19.65 -5.51
C ILE A 258 2.43 19.49 -4.40
N LEU A 259 1.27 18.89 -4.69
CA LEU A 259 0.21 18.65 -3.71
C LEU A 259 0.70 17.68 -2.60
N GLU A 260 1.35 16.60 -2.97
CA GLU A 260 1.94 15.64 -2.01
C GLU A 260 3.02 16.30 -1.14
N VAL A 261 3.91 17.08 -1.71
CA VAL A 261 4.91 17.84 -0.93
C VAL A 261 4.23 18.80 0.06
N ARG A 262 3.19 19.52 -0.37
CA ARG A 262 2.42 20.41 0.52
C ARG A 262 1.73 19.63 1.63
N PHE A 263 1.15 18.48 1.30
CA PHE A 263 0.49 17.61 2.26
C PHE A 263 1.45 17.15 3.37
N VAL A 264 2.59 16.59 2.98
CA VAL A 264 3.61 16.10 3.93
C VAL A 264 4.14 17.24 4.80
N ASN A 265 4.48 18.38 4.18
CA ASN A 265 4.97 19.55 4.93
C ASN A 265 3.94 20.12 5.92
N LYS A 266 2.64 19.98 5.62
CA LYS A 266 1.55 20.37 6.53
C LYS A 266 1.45 19.43 7.72
N TRP A 267 1.51 18.12 7.48
CA TRP A 267 1.14 17.13 8.49
C TRP A 267 2.31 16.64 9.33
N THR A 268 3.52 16.50 8.75
CA THR A 268 4.70 16.02 9.49
C THR A 268 4.93 16.80 10.80
N PRO A 269 5.03 18.14 10.82
CA PRO A 269 5.29 18.86 12.07
C PRO A 269 4.14 18.83 13.07
N ARG A 270 2.92 18.55 12.61
CA ARG A 270 1.71 18.47 13.47
C ARG A 270 1.57 17.13 14.16
N VAL A 271 2.01 16.07 13.48
CA VAL A 271 1.86 14.68 13.93
C VAL A 271 3.17 14.17 14.57
N LEU A 272 4.29 14.66 14.07
CA LEU A 272 5.63 14.29 14.48
C LEU A 272 6.39 15.57 14.93
N PRO A 273 5.98 16.19 16.05
CA PRO A 273 6.73 17.35 16.55
C PRO A 273 8.18 16.96 16.82
N PRO A 274 9.14 17.90 16.73
CA PRO A 274 10.51 17.64 17.10
C PRO A 274 10.57 17.01 18.51
N LEU A 275 11.42 16.01 18.69
CA LEU A 275 11.67 15.46 20.04
C LEU A 275 12.31 16.59 20.86
N CYS A 276 11.74 16.92 22.01
CA CYS A 276 12.39 17.80 22.97
C CYS A 276 13.68 17.13 23.45
N ASP A 277 14.77 17.90 23.52
CA ASP A 277 16.05 17.41 24.04
C ASP A 277 15.82 16.72 25.42
N GLY A 278 16.05 15.41 25.48
CA GLY A 278 15.86 14.59 26.69
C GLY A 278 14.81 13.46 26.58
N GLN A 279 14.00 13.39 25.54
CA GLN A 279 13.17 12.21 25.28
C GLN A 279 13.96 11.16 24.50
N LEU A 280 14.63 10.27 25.21
CA LEU A 280 15.16 9.04 24.65
C LEU A 280 13.96 8.21 24.14
N ILE A 281 14.02 7.83 22.86
CA ILE A 281 13.13 6.79 22.32
C ILE A 281 13.40 5.54 23.16
N ALA A 282 12.39 5.03 23.87
CA ALA A 282 12.52 3.77 24.59
C ALA A 282 12.95 2.70 23.57
N GLU A 283 14.13 2.14 23.76
CA GLU A 283 14.50 0.94 23.03
C GLU A 283 13.49 -0.15 23.37
N PRO A 284 13.06 -0.97 22.39
CA PRO A 284 12.16 -2.09 22.69
C PRO A 284 12.80 -2.94 23.78
N VAL A 285 12.11 -3.09 24.88
CA VAL A 285 12.49 -4.01 25.98
C VAL A 285 12.42 -5.40 25.40
N VAL A 286 13.56 -5.97 25.07
CA VAL A 286 13.69 -7.40 24.81
C VAL A 286 13.63 -8.05 26.19
N GLU A 287 12.45 -8.51 26.59
CA GLU A 287 12.34 -9.43 27.73
C GLU A 287 13.07 -10.72 27.34
N GLU A 288 14.24 -10.93 27.92
CA GLU A 288 14.88 -12.24 27.94
C GLU A 288 13.92 -13.20 28.66
N VAL A 289 13.26 -14.05 27.88
CA VAL A 289 12.57 -15.22 28.41
C VAL A 289 13.67 -16.16 28.89
N ALA A 290 13.93 -16.13 30.20
CA ALA A 290 14.81 -17.06 30.86
C ALA A 290 14.27 -18.50 30.70
N ALA A 291 15.16 -19.41 30.31
CA ALA A 291 15.00 -20.83 30.02
C ALA A 291 14.35 -21.65 31.15
#